data_c207c2bb5ba41936bfc37e3028a09f1c
#
_entry.id   c207c2bb5ba41936bfc37e3028a09f1c
#
_cell.length_a   1.000
_cell.length_b   1.000
_cell.length_c   1.000
_cell.angle_alpha   90.00
_cell.angle_beta   90.00
_cell.angle_gamma   90.00
#
_symmetry.space_group_name_H-M   'P 1'
#
loop_
_entity.id
_entity.type
_entity.pdbx_description
1 polymer ?
#
loop_
_entity_poly.entity_id
_entity_poly.type
_entity_poly.pdbx_seq_one_letter_code
_entity_poly.pdbx_strand_id
1 'polypeptide(L)'
;MIIDDNSSSTRAIDLQSLESKISSFGWRCLIIDGHNISSLSKGLFETQITKGMPTCIIAKTIKGYGMGKSGESVNTTHQTKKLDVDDLMYYRDRFDVPLTDQQVKNIEYFRPDEKSPEIKYLKERRIKLGGFLPERSTFAKPIKAPSKNIFDFMKETTGEKEMSTTMALVRMLTSLMRDKNISPRLVPIIPDEARTFGMEGFFQKIGIYAHEGQKYEPVDSEQLSSYREDKSGQVLEEGINESGAFAAWLAAATSYSVSDFPMVPFYIFYSMFGFQRIGDLAWAAGDSQARGFLIGATAGRTTLNGEGLQHQDGHSHVLAATIPNCVAYDVAYAYELAVVLHDGLRRMYQEQENLFYYITVENENYEHPAMPEGIEEAILKGMYLLKEGDDNNKLRVQLLGSGSILREVEAAAEILQDVYGVTSDVWSVTSFTELRSEGLRKQRWNLLHPEEEPQVPYVTKALRARKAPVVAASDYIKTHADQIRPFVRNH
;
A
#
# COMPACT_ATOMS: atom_id res chain seq x y z
N MET A 1 7.81 18.37 -17.61
CA MET A 1 9.02 17.52 -17.68
C MET A 1 10.25 18.42 -17.76
N ILE A 2 11.26 18.20 -16.95
CA ILE A 2 12.51 18.98 -16.97
C ILE A 2 13.61 18.09 -17.52
N ILE A 3 14.34 18.58 -18.52
CA ILE A 3 15.50 17.93 -19.11
C ILE A 3 16.72 18.74 -18.75
N ASP A 4 17.54 18.21 -17.89
CA ASP A 4 18.69 18.86 -17.29
C ASP A 4 19.96 18.43 -18.02
N ASP A 5 20.63 19.37 -18.70
CA ASP A 5 21.84 19.13 -19.48
C ASP A 5 23.09 19.36 -18.61
N ASN A 6 23.91 18.34 -18.48
CA ASN A 6 25.19 18.41 -17.79
C ASN A 6 26.39 18.29 -18.74
N SER A 7 26.17 18.45 -20.05
CA SER A 7 27.14 18.42 -21.14
C SER A 7 28.06 17.18 -21.24
N SER A 8 27.81 16.14 -20.46
CA SER A 8 28.69 14.96 -20.39
C SER A 8 27.98 13.65 -20.66
N SER A 9 26.72 13.73 -21.09
CA SER A 9 25.98 12.54 -21.46
C SER A 9 26.55 11.93 -22.73
N THR A 10 26.97 10.67 -22.69
CA THR A 10 27.33 9.90 -23.87
C THR A 10 26.13 9.62 -24.80
N ARG A 11 24.93 9.90 -24.30
CA ARG A 11 23.64 9.78 -25.01
C ARG A 11 22.83 11.06 -24.78
N ALA A 12 23.03 12.01 -25.67
CA ALA A 12 22.20 13.22 -25.69
C ALA A 12 20.73 12.84 -25.86
N ILE A 13 19.85 13.53 -25.13
CA ILE A 13 18.41 13.40 -25.33
C ILE A 13 18.02 14.20 -26.55
N ASP A 14 17.54 13.51 -27.57
CA ASP A 14 16.92 14.19 -28.74
C ASP A 14 15.50 14.64 -28.34
N LEU A 15 15.37 15.96 -28.19
CA LEU A 15 14.11 16.57 -27.75
C LEU A 15 12.99 16.37 -28.79
N GLN A 16 13.31 16.30 -30.09
CA GLN A 16 12.32 16.07 -31.14
C GLN A 16 11.79 14.64 -31.11
N SER A 17 12.66 13.64 -30.89
CA SER A 17 12.25 12.27 -30.70
C SER A 17 11.38 12.12 -29.44
N LEU A 18 11.71 12.82 -28.36
CA LEU A 18 10.94 12.80 -27.12
C LEU A 18 9.58 13.46 -27.32
N GLU A 19 9.52 14.61 -27.98
CA GLU A 19 8.27 15.29 -28.35
C GLU A 19 7.38 14.38 -29.20
N SER A 20 7.94 13.72 -30.22
CA SER A 20 7.21 12.81 -31.09
C SER A 20 6.62 11.63 -30.32
N LYS A 21 7.38 11.04 -29.38
CA LYS A 21 6.90 9.95 -28.51
C LYS A 21 5.73 10.40 -27.63
N ILE A 22 5.84 11.55 -26.97
CA ILE A 22 4.78 12.07 -26.10
C ILE A 22 3.54 12.43 -26.93
N SER A 23 3.73 13.05 -28.09
CA SER A 23 2.64 13.41 -29.00
C SER A 23 1.91 12.17 -29.53
N SER A 24 2.61 11.05 -29.76
CA SER A 24 1.98 9.80 -30.20
C SER A 24 1.00 9.20 -29.18
N PHE A 25 1.09 9.59 -27.90
CA PHE A 25 0.11 9.25 -26.86
C PHE A 25 -1.12 10.17 -26.84
N GLY A 26 -1.25 11.08 -27.82
CA GLY A 26 -2.36 12.04 -27.88
C GLY A 26 -2.17 13.29 -27.00
N TRP A 27 -0.96 13.57 -26.55
CA TRP A 27 -0.63 14.74 -25.76
C TRP A 27 -0.15 15.90 -26.66
N ARG A 28 -0.54 17.11 -26.34
CA ARG A 28 0.12 18.30 -26.87
C ARG A 28 1.50 18.44 -26.20
N CYS A 29 2.56 18.59 -27.00
CA CYS A 29 3.90 18.75 -26.47
C CYS A 29 4.48 20.14 -26.83
N LEU A 30 5.14 20.79 -25.87
CA LEU A 30 5.79 22.08 -26.02
C LEU A 30 7.23 22.00 -25.53
N ILE A 31 8.19 22.29 -26.38
CA ILE A 31 9.60 22.41 -25.98
C ILE A 31 9.89 23.88 -25.69
N ILE A 32 10.43 24.16 -24.50
CA ILE A 32 10.74 25.52 -24.05
C ILE A 32 12.14 25.62 -23.46
N ASP A 33 12.70 26.81 -23.43
CA ASP A 33 13.85 27.15 -22.60
C ASP A 33 13.40 27.32 -21.15
N GLY A 34 13.87 26.41 -20.27
CA GLY A 34 13.50 26.37 -18.85
C GLY A 34 14.12 27.48 -18.02
N HIS A 35 15.07 28.25 -18.56
CA HIS A 35 15.65 29.43 -17.90
C HIS A 35 15.12 30.75 -18.41
N ASN A 36 14.24 30.75 -19.41
CA ASN A 36 13.60 31.94 -19.95
C ASN A 36 12.20 32.11 -19.39
N ILE A 37 12.02 33.12 -18.53
CA ILE A 37 10.74 33.43 -17.84
C ILE A 37 9.59 33.64 -18.81
N SER A 38 9.86 34.36 -19.95
CA SER A 38 8.83 34.61 -20.96
C SER A 38 8.40 33.32 -21.65
N SER A 39 9.34 32.44 -21.95
CA SER A 39 9.09 31.12 -22.53
C SER A 39 8.27 30.23 -21.57
N LEU A 40 8.64 30.22 -20.29
CA LEU A 40 7.90 29.52 -19.23
C LEU A 40 6.47 30.05 -19.09
N SER A 41 6.31 31.39 -19.00
CA SER A 41 5.00 32.01 -18.85
C SER A 41 4.09 31.71 -20.05
N LYS A 42 4.62 31.77 -21.27
CA LYS A 42 3.89 31.40 -22.48
C LYS A 42 3.49 29.94 -22.47
N GLY A 43 4.43 29.03 -22.14
CA GLY A 43 4.16 27.58 -22.05
C GLY A 43 3.07 27.27 -21.05
N LEU A 44 3.11 27.87 -19.86
CA LEU A 44 2.08 27.71 -18.83
C LEU A 44 0.72 28.26 -19.26
N PHE A 45 0.70 29.42 -19.93
CA PHE A 45 -0.54 29.98 -20.48
C PHE A 45 -1.17 29.05 -21.52
N GLU A 46 -0.37 28.49 -22.42
CA GLU A 46 -0.83 27.55 -23.44
C GLU A 46 -1.49 26.30 -22.81
N THR A 47 -1.02 25.83 -21.65
CA THR A 47 -1.67 24.70 -20.95
C THR A 47 -3.07 25.04 -20.46
N GLN A 48 -3.33 26.30 -20.08
CA GLN A 48 -4.62 26.72 -19.55
C GLN A 48 -5.69 26.84 -20.64
N ILE A 49 -5.28 27.16 -21.86
CA ILE A 49 -6.21 27.33 -22.99
C ILE A 49 -6.40 26.07 -23.83
N THR A 50 -5.49 25.10 -23.72
CA THR A 50 -5.61 23.81 -24.41
C THR A 50 -6.73 22.98 -23.77
N LYS A 51 -7.65 22.48 -24.59
CA LYS A 51 -8.76 21.64 -24.17
C LYS A 51 -8.80 20.35 -24.97
N GLY A 52 -9.39 19.31 -24.41
CA GLY A 52 -9.60 18.02 -25.07
C GLY A 52 -8.38 17.11 -25.13
N MET A 53 -7.22 17.57 -24.66
CA MET A 53 -6.00 16.77 -24.55
C MET A 53 -5.08 17.30 -23.46
N PRO A 54 -4.28 16.45 -22.81
CA PRO A 54 -3.28 16.88 -21.85
C PRO A 54 -2.11 17.57 -22.56
N THR A 55 -1.42 18.45 -21.84
CA THR A 55 -0.25 19.17 -22.37
C THR A 55 0.99 18.81 -21.57
N CYS A 56 2.05 18.41 -22.26
CA CYS A 56 3.39 18.22 -21.72
C CYS A 56 4.30 19.40 -22.11
N ILE A 57 4.87 20.07 -21.11
CA ILE A 57 5.95 21.04 -21.34
C ILE A 57 7.28 20.33 -21.11
N ILE A 58 8.13 20.30 -22.12
CA ILE A 58 9.53 19.88 -22.03
C ILE A 58 10.38 21.12 -21.82
N ALA A 59 10.81 21.39 -20.60
CA ALA A 59 11.68 22.50 -20.25
C ALA A 59 13.14 22.04 -20.32
N LYS A 60 13.91 22.58 -21.27
CA LYS A 60 15.36 22.36 -21.31
C LYS A 60 16.02 23.27 -20.29
N THR A 61 16.81 22.70 -19.40
CA THR A 61 17.55 23.38 -18.34
C THR A 61 19.02 23.02 -18.35
N ILE A 62 19.81 23.75 -17.62
CA ILE A 62 21.25 23.50 -17.41
C ILE A 62 21.45 23.08 -15.96
N LYS A 63 22.04 21.93 -15.74
CA LYS A 63 22.33 21.44 -14.37
C LYS A 63 23.28 22.39 -13.66
N GLY A 64 22.93 22.77 -12.42
CA GLY A 64 23.72 23.73 -11.64
C GLY A 64 23.66 25.14 -12.19
N TYR A 65 22.59 25.52 -12.89
CA TYR A 65 22.41 26.87 -13.43
C TYR A 65 22.70 27.95 -12.37
N GLY A 66 23.61 28.86 -12.70
CA GLY A 66 24.06 29.91 -11.81
C GLY A 66 25.27 29.57 -10.95
N MET A 67 25.70 28.32 -10.87
CA MET A 67 26.87 27.90 -10.05
C MET A 67 28.21 28.27 -10.70
N GLY A 68 28.22 28.91 -11.85
CA GLY A 68 29.44 29.32 -12.53
C GLY A 68 30.32 28.15 -12.96
N LYS A 69 31.64 28.40 -13.01
CA LYS A 69 32.61 27.41 -13.50
C LYS A 69 32.69 26.15 -12.67
N SER A 70 32.38 26.24 -11.38
CA SER A 70 32.51 25.13 -10.43
C SER A 70 31.36 24.13 -10.48
N GLY A 71 30.22 24.49 -11.09
CA GLY A 71 29.04 23.65 -11.01
C GLY A 71 28.08 23.72 -12.20
N GLU A 72 28.21 24.72 -13.09
CA GLU A 72 27.26 24.86 -14.20
C GLU A 72 27.63 23.95 -15.37
N SER A 73 26.72 23.04 -15.71
CA SER A 73 26.85 22.11 -16.84
C SER A 73 28.07 21.18 -16.77
N VAL A 74 28.51 20.80 -15.58
CA VAL A 74 29.64 19.87 -15.39
C VAL A 74 29.21 18.58 -14.71
N ASN A 75 29.94 17.49 -14.97
CA ASN A 75 29.64 16.16 -14.41
C ASN A 75 29.67 16.12 -12.89
N THR A 76 30.60 16.90 -12.29
CA THR A 76 30.79 16.93 -10.86
C THR A 76 29.72 17.68 -10.10
N THR A 77 28.82 18.39 -10.76
CA THR A 77 27.74 19.19 -10.15
C THR A 77 26.91 18.39 -9.16
N HIS A 78 26.61 17.14 -9.49
CA HIS A 78 25.82 16.28 -8.58
C HIS A 78 26.51 15.98 -7.26
N GLN A 79 27.86 16.01 -7.23
CA GLN A 79 28.68 15.72 -6.05
C GLN A 79 29.16 17.00 -5.35
N THR A 80 28.92 18.17 -5.93
CA THR A 80 29.33 19.45 -5.37
C THR A 80 28.55 19.75 -4.10
N LYS A 81 29.21 19.70 -2.96
CA LYS A 81 28.59 19.93 -1.62
C LYS A 81 28.80 21.35 -1.10
N LYS A 82 29.80 22.05 -1.60
CA LYS A 82 30.15 23.42 -1.20
C LYS A 82 30.61 24.19 -2.43
N LEU A 83 30.22 25.44 -2.50
CA LEU A 83 30.78 26.44 -3.41
C LEU A 83 31.84 27.22 -2.63
N ASP A 84 32.90 27.67 -3.30
CA ASP A 84 33.84 28.61 -2.73
C ASP A 84 33.28 30.04 -2.68
N VAL A 85 34.04 30.95 -2.08
CA VAL A 85 33.56 32.33 -1.91
C VAL A 85 33.42 33.05 -3.26
N ASP A 86 34.28 32.74 -4.23
CA ASP A 86 34.24 33.38 -5.56
C ASP A 86 33.02 32.89 -6.35
N ASP A 87 32.67 31.60 -6.26
CA ASP A 87 31.43 31.04 -6.84
C ASP A 87 30.18 31.65 -6.21
N LEU A 88 30.17 31.82 -4.88
CA LEU A 88 29.05 32.45 -4.18
C LEU A 88 28.90 33.93 -4.55
N MET A 89 29.99 34.66 -4.73
CA MET A 89 29.95 36.02 -5.22
C MET A 89 29.47 36.10 -6.65
N TYR A 90 29.94 35.18 -7.53
CA TYR A 90 29.44 35.08 -8.90
C TYR A 90 27.92 34.81 -8.93
N TYR A 91 27.43 33.91 -8.10
CA TYR A 91 25.98 33.61 -8.00
C TYR A 91 25.18 34.84 -7.55
N ARG A 92 25.66 35.53 -6.48
CA ARG A 92 25.06 36.77 -5.99
C ARG A 92 24.95 37.82 -7.10
N ASP A 93 26.06 38.08 -7.78
CA ASP A 93 26.14 39.13 -8.81
C ASP A 93 25.28 38.81 -10.04
N ARG A 94 25.28 37.54 -10.45
CA ARG A 94 24.46 37.06 -11.60
C ARG A 94 22.96 37.20 -11.37
N PHE A 95 22.52 37.04 -10.13
CA PHE A 95 21.09 37.09 -9.78
C PHE A 95 20.70 38.33 -8.99
N ASP A 96 21.56 39.34 -8.93
CA ASP A 96 21.35 40.59 -8.22
C ASP A 96 20.85 40.38 -6.77
N VAL A 97 21.41 39.37 -6.07
CA VAL A 97 21.02 39.10 -4.67
C VAL A 97 21.60 40.18 -3.79
N PRO A 98 20.80 40.96 -3.03
CA PRO A 98 21.27 42.14 -2.31
C PRO A 98 21.98 41.79 -1.00
N LEU A 99 23.15 41.14 -1.11
CA LEU A 99 24.07 40.81 -0.03
C LEU A 99 25.43 41.50 -0.23
N THR A 100 26.01 41.99 0.82
CA THR A 100 27.36 42.52 0.81
C THR A 100 28.41 41.39 0.72
N ASP A 101 29.63 41.69 0.28
CA ASP A 101 30.72 40.72 0.21
C ASP A 101 30.95 40.03 1.55
N GLN A 102 30.82 40.77 2.66
CA GLN A 102 30.99 40.19 4.00
C GLN A 102 29.91 39.20 4.35
N GLN A 103 28.66 39.47 3.97
CA GLN A 103 27.52 38.58 4.19
C GLN A 103 27.66 37.31 3.35
N VAL A 104 28.11 37.43 2.08
CA VAL A 104 28.40 36.26 1.24
C VAL A 104 29.50 35.41 1.84
N LYS A 105 30.62 36.01 2.36
CA LYS A 105 31.70 35.28 3.01
C LYS A 105 31.23 34.58 4.30
N ASN A 106 30.26 35.15 5.01
CA ASN A 106 29.65 34.57 6.20
C ASN A 106 28.55 33.56 5.89
N ILE A 107 28.23 33.37 4.60
CA ILE A 107 27.14 32.47 4.15
C ILE A 107 25.81 32.88 4.80
N GLU A 108 25.51 34.18 4.84
CA GLU A 108 24.24 34.69 5.37
C GLU A 108 23.11 34.44 4.37
N TYR A 109 21.95 34.04 4.90
CA TYR A 109 20.76 33.85 4.07
C TYR A 109 20.11 35.18 3.75
N PHE A 110 19.86 35.43 2.47
CA PHE A 110 19.01 36.55 2.04
C PHE A 110 17.54 36.28 2.41
N ARG A 111 16.93 37.18 3.16
CA ARG A 111 15.52 37.17 3.44
C ARG A 111 14.90 38.49 2.94
N PRO A 112 14.02 38.42 1.92
CA PRO A 112 13.33 39.61 1.44
C PRO A 112 12.50 40.27 2.52
N ASP A 113 12.38 41.61 2.45
CA ASP A 113 11.51 42.36 3.35
C ASP A 113 10.04 41.94 3.14
N GLU A 114 9.34 41.72 4.25
CA GLU A 114 7.93 41.32 4.26
C GLU A 114 7.00 42.36 3.55
N LYS A 115 7.45 43.60 3.46
CA LYS A 115 6.73 44.70 2.81
C LYS A 115 7.16 44.91 1.37
N SER A 116 8.13 44.17 0.86
CA SER A 116 8.57 44.29 -0.53
C SER A 116 7.45 43.96 -1.51
N PRO A 117 7.44 44.56 -2.70
CA PRO A 117 6.39 44.31 -3.71
C PRO A 117 6.29 42.84 -4.08
N GLU A 118 7.44 42.13 -4.15
CA GLU A 118 7.55 40.71 -4.51
C GLU A 118 6.84 39.83 -3.47
N ILE A 119 7.12 40.09 -2.17
CA ILE A 119 6.52 39.32 -1.07
C ILE A 119 5.02 39.59 -0.95
N LYS A 120 4.60 40.84 -1.13
CA LYS A 120 3.16 41.19 -1.18
C LYS A 120 2.46 40.45 -2.32
N TYR A 121 3.02 40.50 -3.53
CA TYR A 121 2.48 39.79 -4.68
C TYR A 121 2.38 38.29 -4.43
N LEU A 122 3.46 37.66 -3.94
CA LEU A 122 3.47 36.26 -3.60
C LEU A 122 2.35 35.90 -2.61
N LYS A 123 2.25 36.64 -1.50
CA LYS A 123 1.25 36.38 -0.46
C LYS A 123 -0.18 36.56 -0.98
N GLU A 124 -0.46 37.62 -1.74
CA GLU A 124 -1.77 37.84 -2.36
C GLU A 124 -2.17 36.69 -3.29
N ARG A 125 -1.24 36.19 -4.12
CA ARG A 125 -1.50 35.07 -4.99
C ARG A 125 -1.73 33.79 -4.23
N ARG A 126 -0.95 33.52 -3.18
CA ARG A 126 -1.12 32.35 -2.33
C ARG A 126 -2.47 32.36 -1.60
N ILE A 127 -2.87 33.51 -1.06
CA ILE A 127 -4.18 33.67 -0.41
C ILE A 127 -5.33 33.38 -1.38
N LYS A 128 -5.27 33.90 -2.62
CA LYS A 128 -6.26 33.60 -3.66
C LYS A 128 -6.36 32.11 -4.03
N LEU A 129 -5.27 31.36 -3.86
CA LEU A 129 -5.20 29.93 -4.11
C LEU A 129 -5.54 29.08 -2.87
N GLY A 130 -6.01 29.67 -1.79
CA GLY A 130 -6.39 28.97 -0.56
C GLY A 130 -5.23 28.74 0.43
N GLY A 131 -4.09 29.40 0.26
CA GLY A 131 -2.96 29.32 1.18
C GLY A 131 -1.67 28.80 0.55
N PHE A 132 -0.70 28.42 1.40
CA PHE A 132 0.56 27.87 0.97
C PHE A 132 0.44 26.35 0.75
N LEU A 133 0.88 25.88 -0.40
CA LEU A 133 0.83 24.46 -0.76
C LEU A 133 2.24 23.82 -0.73
N PRO A 134 2.29 22.52 -0.45
CA PRO A 134 1.23 21.71 0.14
C PRO A 134 1.19 21.92 1.66
N GLU A 135 0.04 22.22 2.19
CA GLU A 135 -0.21 22.10 3.61
C GLU A 135 -0.66 20.65 3.86
N ARG A 136 0.24 19.82 4.36
CA ARG A 136 -0.02 18.40 4.63
C ARG A 136 -0.27 18.20 6.11
N SER A 137 -1.32 17.47 6.43
CA SER A 137 -1.62 17.06 7.80
C SER A 137 -1.40 15.55 7.95
N THR A 138 -0.89 15.13 9.10
CA THR A 138 -0.87 13.72 9.50
C THR A 138 -2.15 13.27 10.18
N PHE A 139 -3.06 14.22 10.43
CA PHE A 139 -4.33 13.99 11.09
C PHE A 139 -5.48 14.52 10.25
N ALA A 140 -6.60 13.84 10.34
CA ALA A 140 -7.89 14.29 9.83
C ALA A 140 -8.94 14.11 10.92
N LYS A 141 -10.18 14.52 10.66
CA LYS A 141 -11.29 14.19 11.56
C LYS A 141 -11.45 12.67 11.64
N PRO A 142 -11.32 12.06 12.84
CA PRO A 142 -11.46 10.60 12.98
C PRO A 142 -12.81 10.10 12.44
N ILE A 143 -12.78 8.99 11.74
CA ILE A 143 -13.99 8.29 11.33
C ILE A 143 -14.26 7.22 12.38
N LYS A 144 -15.45 7.22 12.95
CA LYS A 144 -15.87 6.14 13.86
C LYS A 144 -15.87 4.82 13.09
N ALA A 145 -15.13 3.85 13.59
CA ALA A 145 -15.14 2.49 13.02
C ALA A 145 -16.56 1.91 13.06
N PRO A 146 -16.89 1.02 12.12
CA PRO A 146 -18.15 0.28 12.16
C PRO A 146 -18.34 -0.44 13.50
N SER A 147 -19.59 -0.75 13.83
CA SER A 147 -19.88 -1.57 15.01
C SER A 147 -19.13 -2.91 14.96
N LYS A 148 -18.69 -3.42 16.11
CA LYS A 148 -17.97 -4.72 16.19
C LYS A 148 -18.75 -5.89 15.59
N ASN A 149 -20.08 -5.78 15.57
CA ASN A 149 -20.96 -6.83 15.03
C ASN A 149 -21.24 -6.72 13.51
N ILE A 150 -20.63 -5.74 12.82
CA ILE A 150 -20.89 -5.56 11.38
C ILE A 150 -20.52 -6.80 10.56
N PHE A 151 -19.60 -7.61 11.06
CA PHE A 151 -19.12 -8.84 10.42
C PHE A 151 -19.47 -10.12 11.19
N ASP A 152 -20.39 -10.08 12.18
CA ASP A 152 -20.73 -11.26 13.00
C ASP A 152 -21.24 -12.43 12.15
N PHE A 153 -21.92 -12.13 11.04
CA PHE A 153 -22.36 -13.15 10.08
C PHE A 153 -21.19 -13.96 9.43
N MET A 154 -19.96 -13.52 9.59
CA MET A 154 -18.75 -14.24 9.16
C MET A 154 -18.04 -14.98 10.31
N LYS A 155 -18.53 -14.81 11.52
CA LYS A 155 -18.03 -15.53 12.71
C LYS A 155 -18.79 -16.81 12.99
N GLU A 156 -19.94 -17.00 12.35
CA GLU A 156 -20.74 -18.21 12.42
C GLU A 156 -20.20 -19.27 11.43
N THR A 157 -20.52 -20.53 11.70
CA THR A 157 -20.18 -21.60 10.74
C THR A 157 -20.96 -21.46 9.45
N THR A 158 -20.33 -21.81 8.33
CA THR A 158 -21.03 -21.92 7.05
C THR A 158 -21.86 -23.21 6.93
N GLY A 159 -21.74 -24.15 7.88
CA GLY A 159 -22.32 -25.50 7.78
C GLY A 159 -21.77 -26.19 6.53
N GLU A 160 -22.64 -26.88 5.81
CA GLU A 160 -22.30 -27.59 4.56
C GLU A 160 -22.08 -26.66 3.35
N LYS A 161 -22.20 -25.34 3.52
CA LYS A 161 -22.01 -24.37 2.45
C LYS A 161 -20.56 -23.96 2.36
N GLU A 162 -19.95 -24.31 1.27
CA GLU A 162 -18.60 -23.85 0.95
C GLU A 162 -18.58 -22.38 0.52
N MET A 163 -17.53 -21.68 0.89
CA MET A 163 -17.28 -20.29 0.53
C MET A 163 -15.78 -20.05 0.44
N SER A 164 -15.34 -19.21 -0.47
CA SER A 164 -13.95 -18.75 -0.52
C SER A 164 -13.73 -17.53 0.39
N THR A 165 -12.49 -17.30 0.81
CA THR A 165 -12.15 -16.07 1.55
C THR A 165 -12.28 -14.83 0.68
N THR A 166 -12.13 -14.93 -0.65
CA THR A 166 -12.47 -13.84 -1.59
C THR A 166 -13.98 -13.51 -1.52
N MET A 167 -14.85 -14.52 -1.54
CA MET A 167 -16.30 -14.28 -1.41
C MET A 167 -16.67 -13.73 -0.02
N ALA A 168 -15.97 -14.17 1.04
CA ALA A 168 -16.14 -13.59 2.37
C ALA A 168 -15.80 -12.08 2.36
N LEU A 169 -14.69 -11.69 1.73
CA LEU A 169 -14.33 -10.27 1.54
C LEU A 169 -15.43 -9.49 0.82
N VAL A 170 -15.94 -10.01 -0.31
CA VAL A 170 -17.01 -9.35 -1.09
C VAL A 170 -18.26 -9.13 -0.25
N ARG A 171 -18.64 -10.10 0.57
CA ARG A 171 -19.79 -9.98 1.50
C ARG A 171 -19.53 -8.94 2.59
N MET A 172 -18.30 -8.89 3.13
CA MET A 172 -17.91 -7.88 4.12
C MET A 172 -17.91 -6.47 3.53
N LEU A 173 -17.35 -6.27 2.33
CA LEU A 173 -17.43 -4.99 1.61
C LEU A 173 -18.88 -4.60 1.33
N THR A 174 -19.73 -5.56 0.95
CA THR A 174 -21.19 -5.32 0.81
C THR A 174 -21.83 -4.86 2.13
N SER A 175 -21.38 -5.38 3.27
CA SER A 175 -21.85 -4.92 4.59
C SER A 175 -21.38 -3.50 4.89
N LEU A 176 -20.12 -3.17 4.58
CA LEU A 176 -19.58 -1.82 4.73
C LEU A 176 -20.33 -0.77 3.89
N MET A 177 -20.86 -1.14 2.73
CA MET A 177 -21.70 -0.25 1.91
C MET A 177 -23.00 0.18 2.60
N ARG A 178 -23.37 -0.46 3.71
CA ARG A 178 -24.53 -0.10 4.53
C ARG A 178 -24.17 0.78 5.73
N ASP A 179 -22.89 0.88 6.07
CA ASP A 179 -22.42 1.73 7.16
C ASP A 179 -22.39 3.20 6.70
N LYS A 180 -23.06 4.08 7.43
CA LYS A 180 -23.21 5.50 7.07
C LYS A 180 -21.92 6.29 7.08
N ASN A 181 -20.92 5.87 7.85
CA ASN A 181 -19.64 6.56 7.95
C ASN A 181 -18.65 6.07 6.87
N ILE A 182 -18.65 4.76 6.60
CA ILE A 182 -17.68 4.12 5.69
C ILE A 182 -18.18 4.15 4.25
N SER A 183 -19.47 3.86 4.00
CA SER A 183 -20.01 3.74 2.65
C SER A 183 -19.67 4.90 1.70
N PRO A 184 -19.78 6.19 2.10
CA PRO A 184 -19.44 7.31 1.22
C PRO A 184 -17.94 7.47 0.93
N ARG A 185 -17.12 6.68 1.60
CA ARG A 185 -15.65 6.76 1.57
C ARG A 185 -15.00 5.51 0.98
N LEU A 186 -15.80 4.47 0.77
CA LEU A 186 -15.34 3.19 0.26
C LEU A 186 -14.95 3.32 -1.21
N VAL A 187 -13.72 2.95 -1.54
CA VAL A 187 -13.18 3.00 -2.89
C VAL A 187 -12.56 1.64 -3.24
N PRO A 188 -13.34 0.70 -3.80
CA PRO A 188 -12.77 -0.50 -4.40
C PRO A 188 -12.02 -0.12 -5.68
N ILE A 189 -10.78 -0.58 -5.80
CA ILE A 189 -9.92 -0.35 -6.96
C ILE A 189 -9.54 -1.71 -7.51
N ILE A 190 -9.85 -1.94 -8.77
CA ILE A 190 -9.77 -3.25 -9.39
C ILE A 190 -9.09 -3.09 -10.75
N PRO A 191 -8.09 -3.91 -11.09
CA PRO A 191 -7.74 -4.10 -12.48
C PRO A 191 -8.94 -4.75 -13.17
N ASP A 192 -9.07 -4.81 -14.39
CA ASP A 192 -10.16 -5.22 -15.27
C ASP A 192 -10.84 -6.61 -14.99
N GLU A 193 -10.81 -7.10 -13.76
CA GLU A 193 -11.21 -8.49 -13.41
C GLU A 193 -12.20 -8.58 -12.23
N ALA A 194 -13.11 -7.59 -12.11
CA ALA A 194 -14.07 -7.55 -11.01
C ALA A 194 -14.95 -8.81 -10.90
N ARG A 195 -15.34 -9.40 -12.03
CA ARG A 195 -16.13 -10.65 -12.06
C ARG A 195 -15.36 -11.86 -11.55
N THR A 196 -14.05 -11.91 -11.78
CA THR A 196 -13.18 -12.98 -11.25
C THR A 196 -13.18 -13.01 -9.72
N PHE A 197 -13.35 -11.85 -9.10
CA PHE A 197 -13.44 -11.72 -7.65
C PHE A 197 -14.89 -11.80 -7.12
N GLY A 198 -15.89 -12.06 -7.99
CA GLY A 198 -17.30 -12.09 -7.60
C GLY A 198 -17.86 -10.72 -7.19
N MET A 199 -17.28 -9.63 -7.72
CA MET A 199 -17.62 -8.25 -7.36
C MET A 199 -18.59 -7.57 -8.33
N GLU A 200 -19.11 -8.26 -9.33
CA GLU A 200 -20.06 -7.73 -10.32
C GLU A 200 -21.32 -7.11 -9.68
N GLY A 201 -21.71 -7.59 -8.50
CA GLY A 201 -22.79 -6.99 -7.73
C GLY A 201 -22.54 -5.54 -7.28
N PHE A 202 -21.30 -5.08 -7.31
CA PHE A 202 -20.95 -3.69 -6.96
C PHE A 202 -21.30 -2.72 -8.08
N PHE A 203 -21.32 -3.16 -9.33
CA PHE A 203 -21.68 -2.33 -10.48
C PHE A 203 -23.07 -1.71 -10.31
N GLN A 204 -24.02 -2.49 -9.80
CA GLN A 204 -25.39 -2.01 -9.55
C GLN A 204 -25.53 -1.22 -8.25
N LYS A 205 -24.72 -1.50 -7.23
CA LYS A 205 -24.86 -0.91 -5.90
C LYS A 205 -24.18 0.45 -5.77
N ILE A 206 -22.95 0.57 -6.23
CA ILE A 206 -22.11 1.76 -6.06
C ILE A 206 -21.54 2.27 -7.39
N GLY A 207 -21.74 1.56 -8.48
CA GLY A 207 -21.32 1.95 -9.82
C GLY A 207 -19.82 1.99 -10.04
N ILE A 208 -19.42 1.87 -11.30
CA ILE A 208 -18.05 2.12 -11.75
C ILE A 208 -17.94 3.61 -12.02
N TYR A 209 -16.89 4.24 -11.52
CA TYR A 209 -16.66 5.67 -11.74
C TYR A 209 -16.33 5.95 -13.21
N ALA A 210 -17.09 6.83 -13.82
CA ALA A 210 -16.80 7.38 -15.15
C ALA A 210 -17.08 8.89 -15.16
N HIS A 211 -16.06 9.69 -15.42
CA HIS A 211 -16.14 11.15 -15.39
C HIS A 211 -17.28 11.74 -16.21
N GLU A 212 -17.57 11.15 -17.35
CA GLU A 212 -18.63 11.59 -18.25
C GLU A 212 -19.94 10.78 -18.12
N GLY A 213 -19.97 9.77 -17.26
CA GLY A 213 -21.04 8.77 -17.16
C GLY A 213 -21.00 7.77 -18.32
N GLN A 214 -21.91 6.83 -18.32
CA GLN A 214 -22.00 5.78 -19.34
C GLN A 214 -22.54 6.34 -20.66
N LYS A 215 -21.76 6.17 -21.73
CA LYS A 215 -22.08 6.70 -23.08
C LYS A 215 -22.43 5.62 -24.11
N TYR A 216 -22.53 4.39 -23.66
CA TYR A 216 -22.82 3.22 -24.51
C TYR A 216 -23.72 2.26 -23.76
N GLU A 217 -24.37 1.37 -24.48
CA GLU A 217 -25.10 0.25 -23.91
C GLU A 217 -24.12 -0.91 -23.71
N PRO A 218 -23.98 -1.44 -22.48
CA PRO A 218 -23.10 -2.57 -22.22
C PRO A 218 -23.55 -3.82 -22.98
N VAL A 219 -22.60 -4.63 -23.42
CA VAL A 219 -22.89 -5.90 -24.11
C VAL A 219 -23.69 -6.87 -23.22
N ASP A 220 -23.55 -6.73 -21.90
CA ASP A 220 -24.21 -7.52 -20.86
C ASP A 220 -25.46 -6.85 -20.27
N SER A 221 -26.05 -5.85 -20.95
CA SER A 221 -27.20 -5.06 -20.47
C SER A 221 -28.38 -5.88 -20.00
N GLU A 222 -28.59 -7.07 -20.57
CA GLU A 222 -29.67 -8.01 -20.19
C GLU A 222 -29.38 -8.82 -18.91
N GLN A 223 -28.15 -8.76 -18.38
CA GLN A 223 -27.75 -9.48 -17.16
C GLN A 223 -28.17 -8.71 -15.89
N LEU A 224 -28.48 -9.43 -14.81
CA LEU A 224 -28.83 -8.84 -13.51
C LEU A 224 -27.72 -7.97 -12.92
N SER A 225 -26.47 -8.32 -13.18
CA SER A 225 -25.28 -7.60 -12.73
C SER A 225 -24.51 -7.05 -13.93
N SER A 226 -25.23 -6.31 -14.80
CA SER A 226 -24.63 -5.68 -15.98
C SER A 226 -23.62 -4.61 -15.58
N TYR A 227 -22.68 -4.36 -16.47
CA TYR A 227 -21.69 -3.29 -16.33
C TYR A 227 -22.39 -1.93 -16.25
N ARG A 228 -22.06 -1.12 -15.25
CA ARG A 228 -22.69 0.18 -15.03
C ARG A 228 -21.68 1.23 -14.63
N GLU A 229 -21.49 2.22 -15.50
CA GLU A 229 -20.70 3.41 -15.26
C GLU A 229 -21.57 4.58 -14.78
N ASP A 230 -21.06 5.35 -13.80
CA ASP A 230 -21.74 6.51 -13.25
C ASP A 230 -20.75 7.57 -12.80
N LYS A 231 -21.12 8.86 -12.92
CA LYS A 231 -20.31 9.98 -12.42
C LYS A 231 -20.11 9.97 -10.91
N SER A 232 -21.04 9.36 -10.19
CA SER A 232 -20.97 9.15 -8.75
C SER A 232 -20.49 7.76 -8.36
N GLY A 233 -20.01 6.97 -9.35
CA GLY A 233 -19.49 5.62 -9.12
C GLY A 233 -18.30 5.64 -8.14
N GLN A 234 -18.16 4.56 -7.37
CA GLN A 234 -17.11 4.42 -6.37
C GLN A 234 -16.09 3.32 -6.71
N VAL A 235 -16.43 2.41 -7.62
CA VAL A 235 -15.47 1.40 -8.11
C VAL A 235 -14.57 2.06 -9.14
N LEU A 236 -13.25 1.96 -8.95
CA LEU A 236 -12.27 2.37 -9.95
C LEU A 236 -11.78 1.13 -10.70
N GLU A 237 -12.14 1.01 -11.97
CA GLU A 237 -11.59 0.03 -12.88
C GLU A 237 -10.47 0.66 -13.70
N GLU A 238 -9.23 0.30 -13.37
CA GLU A 238 -8.02 0.94 -13.89
C GLU A 238 -7.44 0.25 -15.14
N GLY A 239 -8.04 -0.87 -15.55
CA GLY A 239 -7.44 -1.76 -16.54
C GLY A 239 -6.24 -2.54 -15.96
N ILE A 240 -5.66 -3.44 -16.75
CA ILE A 240 -4.51 -4.27 -16.34
C ILE A 240 -3.24 -3.41 -16.30
N ASN A 241 -3.16 -2.56 -15.28
CA ASN A 241 -2.07 -1.63 -15.01
C ASN A 241 -1.89 -1.46 -13.50
N GLU A 242 -1.11 -2.32 -12.90
CA GLU A 242 -0.92 -2.34 -11.44
C GLU A 242 -0.33 -1.04 -10.91
N SER A 243 0.56 -0.41 -11.66
CA SER A 243 1.16 0.88 -11.26
C SER A 243 0.13 2.02 -11.28
N GLY A 244 -0.77 2.05 -12.27
CA GLY A 244 -1.86 3.02 -12.34
C GLY A 244 -2.88 2.81 -11.22
N ALA A 245 -3.32 1.56 -11.02
CA ALA A 245 -4.24 1.20 -9.95
C ALA A 245 -3.65 1.52 -8.57
N PHE A 246 -2.35 1.26 -8.36
CA PHE A 246 -1.68 1.63 -7.11
C PHE A 246 -1.57 3.15 -6.93
N ALA A 247 -1.33 3.91 -7.99
CA ALA A 247 -1.32 5.38 -7.92
C ALA A 247 -2.70 5.93 -7.51
N ALA A 248 -3.80 5.37 -8.03
CA ALA A 248 -5.16 5.69 -7.61
C ALA A 248 -5.39 5.31 -6.13
N TRP A 249 -4.93 4.13 -5.71
CA TRP A 249 -4.99 3.73 -4.31
C TRP A 249 -4.20 4.67 -3.41
N LEU A 250 -2.98 5.05 -3.78
CA LEU A 250 -2.16 5.99 -2.99
C LEU A 250 -2.81 7.36 -2.86
N ALA A 251 -3.41 7.86 -3.95
CA ALA A 251 -4.15 9.12 -3.93
C ALA A 251 -5.33 9.06 -2.95
N ALA A 252 -6.12 7.99 -2.98
CA ALA A 252 -7.21 7.78 -2.04
C ALA A 252 -6.71 7.57 -0.59
N ALA A 253 -5.64 6.78 -0.41
CA ALA A 253 -5.06 6.45 0.89
C ALA A 253 -4.40 7.64 1.60
N THR A 254 -4.04 8.70 0.85
CA THR A 254 -3.47 9.95 1.38
C THR A 254 -4.43 11.14 1.32
N SER A 255 -5.67 10.93 0.87
CA SER A 255 -6.68 11.98 0.72
C SER A 255 -7.00 12.72 2.04
N TYR A 256 -6.87 12.05 3.16
CA TYR A 256 -7.02 12.64 4.50
C TYR A 256 -6.04 13.79 4.74
N SER A 257 -4.81 13.65 4.22
CA SER A 257 -3.73 14.63 4.41
C SER A 257 -3.87 15.82 3.47
N VAL A 258 -4.36 15.61 2.25
CA VAL A 258 -4.40 16.62 1.19
C VAL A 258 -5.75 17.34 1.13
N SER A 259 -6.84 16.62 1.40
CA SER A 259 -8.22 17.12 1.19
C SER A 259 -9.06 17.12 2.45
N ASP A 260 -8.50 16.77 3.62
CA ASP A 260 -9.22 16.59 4.89
C ASP A 260 -10.47 15.69 4.76
N PHE A 261 -10.42 14.77 3.78
CA PHE A 261 -11.47 13.80 3.52
C PHE A 261 -10.87 12.40 3.41
N PRO A 262 -10.79 11.65 4.52
CA PRO A 262 -10.23 10.29 4.49
C PRO A 262 -11.12 9.37 3.66
N MET A 263 -10.55 8.78 2.62
CA MET A 263 -11.14 7.67 1.86
C MET A 263 -10.68 6.34 2.43
N VAL A 264 -11.43 5.27 2.16
CA VAL A 264 -11.16 3.90 2.59
C VAL A 264 -10.94 3.04 1.34
N PRO A 265 -9.74 3.08 0.76
CA PRO A 265 -9.46 2.35 -0.46
C PRO A 265 -9.13 0.88 -0.19
N PHE A 266 -9.67 0.02 -1.06
CA PHE A 266 -9.34 -1.40 -1.19
C PHE A 266 -8.81 -1.63 -2.59
N TYR A 267 -7.51 -1.85 -2.75
CA TYR A 267 -6.94 -2.27 -4.02
C TYR A 267 -6.86 -3.79 -4.05
N ILE A 268 -7.64 -4.42 -4.94
CA ILE A 268 -7.79 -5.86 -5.07
C ILE A 268 -7.09 -6.28 -6.35
N PHE A 269 -6.12 -7.18 -6.24
CA PHE A 269 -5.25 -7.58 -7.33
C PHE A 269 -4.81 -9.03 -7.19
N TYR A 270 -4.39 -9.65 -8.27
CA TYR A 270 -3.73 -10.96 -8.20
C TYR A 270 -2.43 -10.84 -7.40
N SER A 271 -2.27 -11.63 -6.32
CA SER A 271 -1.15 -11.47 -5.39
C SER A 271 0.22 -11.56 -6.08
N MET A 272 0.34 -12.41 -7.11
CA MET A 272 1.56 -12.55 -7.92
C MET A 272 1.94 -11.25 -8.64
N PHE A 273 0.97 -10.43 -9.03
CA PHE A 273 1.20 -9.18 -9.75
C PHE A 273 1.26 -7.94 -8.84
N GLY A 274 1.16 -8.14 -7.52
CA GLY A 274 1.24 -7.11 -6.51
C GLY A 274 2.67 -6.63 -6.25
N PHE A 275 3.21 -6.93 -5.09
CA PHE A 275 4.50 -6.40 -4.62
C PHE A 275 5.67 -6.60 -5.59
N GLN A 276 5.64 -7.58 -6.47
CA GLN A 276 6.64 -7.78 -7.51
C GLN A 276 6.63 -6.66 -8.56
N ARG A 277 5.51 -5.98 -8.77
CA ARG A 277 5.35 -4.86 -9.71
C ARG A 277 5.23 -3.51 -9.04
N ILE A 278 4.67 -3.46 -7.83
CA ILE A 278 4.38 -2.22 -7.12
C ILE A 278 5.19 -2.02 -5.83
N GLY A 279 6.21 -2.85 -5.57
CA GLY A 279 6.95 -2.81 -4.31
C GLY A 279 7.58 -1.45 -4.01
N ASP A 280 8.17 -0.80 -5.01
CA ASP A 280 8.71 0.55 -4.89
C ASP A 280 7.63 1.58 -4.54
N LEU A 281 6.47 1.50 -5.20
CA LEU A 281 5.32 2.36 -4.90
C LEU A 281 4.76 2.08 -3.50
N ALA A 282 4.78 0.82 -3.04
CA ALA A 282 4.35 0.46 -1.69
C ALA A 282 5.29 1.04 -0.62
N TRP A 283 6.60 1.12 -0.90
CA TRP A 283 7.55 1.87 -0.06
C TRP A 283 7.20 3.35 0.00
N ALA A 284 6.96 3.98 -1.14
CA ALA A 284 6.55 5.38 -1.22
C ALA A 284 5.23 5.63 -0.48
N ALA A 285 4.30 4.68 -0.51
CA ALA A 285 3.07 4.73 0.27
C ALA A 285 3.33 4.69 1.78
N GLY A 286 4.25 3.84 2.22
CA GLY A 286 4.70 3.80 3.61
C GLY A 286 5.26 5.14 4.08
N ASP A 287 6.16 5.73 3.31
CA ASP A 287 6.75 7.06 3.58
C ASP A 287 5.69 8.17 3.57
N SER A 288 4.68 8.04 2.71
CA SER A 288 3.57 9.01 2.61
C SER A 288 2.50 8.83 3.69
N GLN A 289 2.67 7.88 4.62
CA GLN A 289 1.69 7.54 5.66
C GLN A 289 0.31 7.18 5.08
N ALA A 290 0.29 6.44 3.99
CA ALA A 290 -0.93 5.98 3.34
C ALA A 290 -1.76 5.09 4.29
N ARG A 291 -3.10 5.18 4.19
CA ARG A 291 -4.05 4.39 4.98
C ARG A 291 -5.02 3.67 4.05
N GLY A 292 -5.05 2.36 4.07
CA GLY A 292 -5.92 1.58 3.20
C GLY A 292 -5.55 0.11 3.19
N PHE A 293 -6.25 -0.64 2.38
CA PHE A 293 -6.09 -2.08 2.25
C PHE A 293 -5.57 -2.44 0.86
N LEU A 294 -4.51 -3.24 0.84
CA LEU A 294 -4.04 -3.97 -0.32
C LEU A 294 -4.50 -5.41 -0.18
N ILE A 295 -5.23 -5.93 -1.14
CA ILE A 295 -5.80 -7.27 -1.12
C ILE A 295 -5.19 -8.10 -2.24
N GLY A 296 -4.34 -9.06 -1.88
CA GLY A 296 -3.86 -10.09 -2.79
C GLY A 296 -4.95 -11.15 -2.95
N ALA A 297 -5.75 -11.05 -3.99
CA ALA A 297 -6.78 -12.03 -4.30
C ALA A 297 -6.25 -13.06 -5.27
N THR A 298 -6.79 -14.29 -5.23
CA THR A 298 -6.17 -15.48 -5.76
C THR A 298 -4.69 -15.56 -5.33
N ALA A 299 -4.50 -15.71 -4.02
CA ALA A 299 -3.16 -15.80 -3.43
C ALA A 299 -2.65 -17.25 -3.40
N GLY A 300 -1.36 -17.40 -3.08
CA GLY A 300 -0.71 -18.70 -2.92
C GLY A 300 -0.39 -19.41 -4.23
N ARG A 301 -0.20 -20.73 -4.17
CA ARG A 301 0.22 -21.57 -5.30
C ARG A 301 -0.64 -22.83 -5.44
N THR A 302 -0.91 -23.51 -4.35
CA THR A 302 -1.54 -24.84 -4.34
C THR A 302 -2.93 -24.84 -4.95
N THR A 303 -3.70 -23.79 -4.72
CA THR A 303 -5.08 -23.63 -5.22
C THR A 303 -5.16 -23.07 -6.64
N LEU A 304 -4.03 -22.68 -7.26
CA LEU A 304 -3.96 -21.99 -8.55
C LEU A 304 -3.47 -22.85 -9.71
N ASN A 305 -3.54 -24.18 -9.59
CA ASN A 305 -3.07 -25.10 -10.64
C ASN A 305 -3.81 -24.90 -11.98
N GLY A 306 -5.10 -24.59 -11.94
CA GLY A 306 -5.91 -24.34 -13.13
C GLY A 306 -5.59 -23.01 -13.83
N GLU A 307 -5.09 -22.01 -13.10
CA GLU A 307 -4.73 -20.70 -13.63
C GLU A 307 -3.29 -20.64 -14.16
N GLY A 308 -2.47 -21.61 -13.79
CA GLY A 308 -1.08 -21.77 -14.26
C GLY A 308 -0.04 -21.00 -13.45
N LEU A 309 1.21 -21.29 -13.76
CA LEU A 309 2.38 -20.81 -13.01
C LEU A 309 2.48 -19.29 -12.88
N GLN A 310 2.01 -18.53 -13.88
CA GLN A 310 2.07 -17.08 -13.87
C GLN A 310 1.24 -16.41 -12.76
N HIS A 311 0.29 -17.11 -12.18
CA HIS A 311 -0.54 -16.62 -11.07
C HIS A 311 -0.08 -17.10 -9.69
N GLN A 312 0.86 -18.06 -9.65
CA GLN A 312 1.31 -18.67 -8.40
C GLN A 312 2.28 -17.76 -7.63
N ASP A 313 1.82 -17.23 -6.51
CA ASP A 313 2.61 -16.34 -5.64
C ASP A 313 3.23 -17.11 -4.47
N GLY A 314 4.52 -17.00 -4.32
CA GLY A 314 5.25 -17.54 -3.17
C GLY A 314 6.01 -16.47 -2.36
N HIS A 315 5.91 -15.18 -2.71
CA HIS A 315 6.88 -14.16 -2.26
C HIS A 315 6.26 -12.91 -1.68
N SER A 316 5.01 -12.58 -1.97
CA SER A 316 4.40 -11.28 -1.66
C SER A 316 4.47 -10.91 -0.18
N HIS A 317 4.20 -11.84 0.72
CA HIS A 317 4.31 -11.60 2.17
C HIS A 317 5.75 -11.31 2.65
N VAL A 318 6.75 -11.91 2.01
CA VAL A 318 8.16 -11.63 2.33
C VAL A 318 8.54 -10.21 1.87
N LEU A 319 8.02 -9.78 0.72
CA LEU A 319 8.20 -8.43 0.21
C LEU A 319 7.46 -7.40 1.09
N ALA A 320 6.21 -7.67 1.44
CA ALA A 320 5.41 -6.82 2.34
C ALA A 320 6.12 -6.62 3.71
N ALA A 321 6.73 -7.69 4.24
CA ALA A 321 7.46 -7.66 5.52
C ALA A 321 8.68 -6.72 5.52
N THR A 322 9.13 -6.23 4.37
CA THR A 322 10.22 -5.26 4.28
C THR A 322 9.76 -3.83 4.57
N ILE A 323 8.47 -3.53 4.48
CA ILE A 323 7.91 -2.18 4.67
C ILE A 323 7.48 -2.02 6.13
N PRO A 324 8.08 -1.10 6.89
CA PRO A 324 7.94 -1.04 8.36
C PRO A 324 6.51 -0.84 8.89
N ASN A 325 5.67 -0.14 8.14
CA ASN A 325 4.28 0.18 8.49
C ASN A 325 3.24 -0.57 7.64
N CYS A 326 3.66 -1.62 6.95
CA CYS A 326 2.76 -2.56 6.28
C CYS A 326 2.44 -3.73 7.22
N VAL A 327 1.18 -3.89 7.58
CA VAL A 327 0.67 -4.98 8.44
C VAL A 327 0.10 -6.06 7.53
N ALA A 328 0.71 -7.26 7.54
CA ALA A 328 0.41 -8.29 6.55
C ALA A 328 -0.23 -9.54 7.19
N TYR A 329 -1.36 -10.02 6.64
CA TYR A 329 -2.09 -11.21 7.09
C TYR A 329 -2.37 -12.18 5.95
N ASP A 330 -2.22 -13.47 6.23
CA ASP A 330 -2.56 -14.61 5.38
C ASP A 330 -3.63 -15.45 6.09
N VAL A 331 -4.89 -15.15 5.78
CA VAL A 331 -6.04 -15.68 6.51
C VAL A 331 -6.57 -16.98 5.92
N ALA A 332 -6.94 -17.94 6.77
CA ALA A 332 -7.56 -19.20 6.38
C ALA A 332 -9.09 -19.14 6.44
N TYR A 333 -9.65 -18.50 7.44
CA TYR A 333 -11.09 -18.51 7.69
C TYR A 333 -11.74 -17.14 7.62
N ALA A 334 -13.02 -17.11 7.26
CA ALA A 334 -13.79 -15.88 7.13
C ALA A 334 -13.83 -15.03 8.41
N TYR A 335 -13.87 -15.65 9.58
CA TYR A 335 -13.84 -14.93 10.85
C TYR A 335 -12.50 -14.27 11.13
N GLU A 336 -11.38 -14.88 10.70
CA GLU A 336 -10.06 -14.24 10.82
C GLU A 336 -10.02 -12.96 9.99
N LEU A 337 -10.49 -13.04 8.73
CA LEU A 337 -10.62 -11.88 7.86
C LEU A 337 -11.51 -10.80 8.47
N ALA A 338 -12.63 -11.18 9.08
CA ALA A 338 -13.57 -10.25 9.73
C ALA A 338 -12.91 -9.48 10.87
N VAL A 339 -12.15 -10.18 11.72
CA VAL A 339 -11.40 -9.57 12.83
C VAL A 339 -10.33 -8.61 12.31
N VAL A 340 -9.54 -9.03 11.33
CA VAL A 340 -8.44 -8.24 10.76
C VAL A 340 -8.98 -6.99 10.04
N LEU A 341 -10.03 -7.10 9.23
CA LEU A 341 -10.63 -5.95 8.55
C LEU A 341 -11.21 -4.93 9.53
N HIS A 342 -11.92 -5.42 10.56
CA HIS A 342 -12.49 -4.52 11.56
C HIS A 342 -11.39 -3.78 12.32
N ASP A 343 -10.32 -4.47 12.72
CA ASP A 343 -9.16 -3.87 13.40
C ASP A 343 -8.46 -2.84 12.51
N GLY A 344 -8.27 -3.15 11.22
CA GLY A 344 -7.67 -2.21 10.26
C GLY A 344 -8.48 -0.94 10.10
N LEU A 345 -9.80 -1.04 9.99
CA LEU A 345 -10.69 0.13 9.95
C LEU A 345 -10.59 0.98 11.23
N ARG A 346 -10.52 0.33 12.40
CA ARG A 346 -10.36 1.00 13.69
C ARG A 346 -9.02 1.72 13.78
N ARG A 347 -7.92 1.03 13.54
CA ARG A 347 -6.56 1.56 13.70
C ARG A 347 -6.27 2.70 12.72
N MET A 348 -6.57 2.51 11.43
CA MET A 348 -6.25 3.50 10.41
C MET A 348 -7.14 4.74 10.46
N TYR A 349 -8.44 4.59 10.72
CA TYR A 349 -9.40 5.67 10.53
C TYR A 349 -9.97 6.26 11.81
N GLN A 350 -10.11 5.47 12.87
CA GLN A 350 -10.54 5.97 14.17
C GLN A 350 -9.36 6.38 15.03
N GLU A 351 -8.32 5.57 15.12
CA GLU A 351 -7.12 5.82 15.94
C GLU A 351 -6.01 6.54 15.16
N GLN A 352 -6.12 6.58 13.85
CA GLN A 352 -5.23 7.29 12.94
C GLN A 352 -3.76 6.84 13.03
N GLU A 353 -3.55 5.55 13.27
CA GLU A 353 -2.21 4.97 13.24
C GLU A 353 -1.58 5.07 11.84
N ASN A 354 -0.27 5.27 11.80
CA ASN A 354 0.50 5.28 10.56
C ASN A 354 0.80 3.85 10.11
N LEU A 355 -0.16 3.25 9.42
CA LEU A 355 -0.04 1.91 8.86
C LEU A 355 -1.04 1.69 7.72
N PHE A 356 -0.76 0.67 6.89
CA PHE A 356 -1.70 0.13 5.91
C PHE A 356 -1.65 -1.40 5.94
N TYR A 357 -2.70 -2.05 5.43
CA TYR A 357 -2.82 -3.50 5.49
C TYR A 357 -2.54 -4.16 4.15
N TYR A 358 -1.87 -5.31 4.19
CA TYR A 358 -1.83 -6.28 3.11
C TYR A 358 -2.47 -7.58 3.59
N ILE A 359 -3.51 -8.04 2.90
CA ILE A 359 -4.25 -9.24 3.28
C ILE A 359 -4.37 -10.12 2.04
N THR A 360 -4.06 -11.42 2.18
CA THR A 360 -4.26 -12.39 1.12
C THR A 360 -5.56 -13.15 1.32
N VAL A 361 -6.29 -13.35 0.21
CA VAL A 361 -7.53 -14.13 0.14
C VAL A 361 -7.49 -15.04 -1.08
N GLU A 362 -8.28 -16.11 -1.08
CA GLU A 362 -8.23 -17.18 -2.07
C GLU A 362 -9.61 -17.52 -2.63
N ASN A 363 -9.63 -18.09 -3.85
CA ASN A 363 -10.87 -18.43 -4.54
C ASN A 363 -11.33 -19.88 -4.29
N GLU A 364 -10.52 -20.72 -3.64
CA GLU A 364 -10.97 -22.06 -3.28
C GLU A 364 -12.13 -22.01 -2.28
N ASN A 365 -13.19 -22.75 -2.57
CA ASN A 365 -14.34 -22.86 -1.70
C ASN A 365 -14.15 -24.01 -0.71
N TYR A 366 -14.46 -23.75 0.56
CA TYR A 366 -14.47 -24.74 1.63
C TYR A 366 -15.39 -24.30 2.78
N GLU A 367 -15.68 -25.22 3.68
CA GLU A 367 -16.47 -24.96 4.87
C GLU A 367 -15.67 -24.13 5.88
N HIS A 368 -16.32 -23.13 6.48
CA HIS A 368 -15.73 -22.32 7.53
C HIS A 368 -16.33 -22.70 8.87
N PRO A 369 -15.53 -23.07 9.88
CA PRO A 369 -16.02 -23.30 11.23
C PRO A 369 -16.47 -22.00 11.88
N ALA A 370 -17.25 -22.11 12.97
CA ALA A 370 -17.54 -20.97 13.81
C ALA A 370 -16.26 -20.48 14.51
N MET A 371 -16.16 -19.17 14.71
CA MET A 371 -15.04 -18.59 15.46
C MET A 371 -15.05 -19.07 16.91
N PRO A 372 -13.94 -19.65 17.41
CA PRO A 372 -13.80 -19.94 18.83
C PRO A 372 -13.92 -18.67 19.69
N GLU A 373 -14.46 -18.79 20.89
CA GLU A 373 -14.64 -17.64 21.78
C GLU A 373 -13.30 -17.08 22.28
N GLY A 374 -13.18 -15.75 22.29
CA GLY A 374 -12.07 -15.03 22.92
C GLY A 374 -10.74 -15.05 22.16
N ILE A 375 -10.72 -15.46 20.90
CA ILE A 375 -9.49 -15.55 20.10
C ILE A 375 -9.16 -14.30 19.27
N GLU A 376 -10.00 -13.25 19.26
CA GLU A 376 -9.82 -12.07 18.42
C GLU A 376 -8.44 -11.43 18.58
N GLU A 377 -8.00 -11.27 19.85
CA GLU A 377 -6.68 -10.70 20.13
C GLU A 377 -5.55 -11.61 19.63
N ALA A 378 -5.71 -12.91 19.70
CA ALA A 378 -4.72 -13.88 19.22
C ALA A 378 -4.63 -13.92 17.70
N ILE A 379 -5.76 -13.78 16.99
CA ILE A 379 -5.80 -13.57 15.53
C ILE A 379 -4.97 -12.34 15.14
N LEU A 380 -5.18 -11.22 15.83
CA LEU A 380 -4.45 -9.96 15.56
C LEU A 380 -2.96 -10.04 15.94
N LYS A 381 -2.60 -10.86 16.92
CA LYS A 381 -1.20 -11.13 17.27
C LYS A 381 -0.48 -12.05 16.28
N GLY A 382 -1.21 -12.67 15.36
CA GLY A 382 -0.67 -13.47 14.29
C GLY A 382 -0.78 -14.98 14.44
N MET A 383 -1.25 -15.54 15.56
CA MET A 383 -1.53 -16.97 15.69
C MET A 383 -2.43 -17.31 16.88
N TYR A 384 -3.16 -18.40 16.77
CA TYR A 384 -3.97 -18.97 17.87
C TYR A 384 -4.02 -20.49 17.77
N LEU A 385 -4.28 -21.18 18.90
CA LEU A 385 -4.49 -22.62 18.93
C LEU A 385 -5.89 -22.94 18.39
N LEU A 386 -5.93 -23.65 17.25
CA LEU A 386 -7.17 -24.06 16.59
C LEU A 386 -7.69 -25.39 17.15
N LYS A 387 -6.81 -26.39 17.22
CA LYS A 387 -7.12 -27.73 17.77
C LYS A 387 -6.06 -28.14 18.78
N GLU A 388 -6.50 -28.63 19.93
CA GLU A 388 -5.63 -29.10 20.99
C GLU A 388 -5.43 -30.62 20.89
N GLY A 389 -4.17 -31.06 20.96
CA GLY A 389 -3.84 -32.48 21.00
C GLY A 389 -4.09 -33.12 22.35
N ASP A 390 -4.13 -34.46 22.42
CA ASP A 390 -4.31 -35.22 23.66
C ASP A 390 -3.10 -35.04 24.58
N ASP A 391 -3.33 -34.50 25.79
CA ASP A 391 -2.28 -34.23 26.78
C ASP A 391 -1.68 -35.51 27.37
N ASN A 392 -2.36 -36.64 27.26
CA ASN A 392 -1.87 -37.93 27.74
C ASN A 392 -0.91 -38.60 26.77
N ASN A 393 -0.84 -38.15 25.51
CA ASN A 393 0.03 -38.73 24.51
C ASN A 393 1.44 -38.15 24.60
N LYS A 394 2.46 -39.02 24.75
CA LYS A 394 3.86 -38.63 24.84
C LYS A 394 4.46 -38.26 23.45
N LEU A 395 3.91 -38.79 22.36
CA LEU A 395 4.30 -38.46 21.02
C LEU A 395 3.45 -37.28 20.54
N ARG A 396 4.04 -36.10 20.54
CA ARG A 396 3.36 -34.85 20.24
C ARG A 396 4.14 -33.99 19.27
N VAL A 397 3.42 -33.26 18.42
CA VAL A 397 3.97 -32.24 17.51
C VAL A 397 3.10 -30.98 17.55
N GLN A 398 3.69 -29.83 17.34
CA GLN A 398 2.97 -28.56 17.12
C GLN A 398 3.02 -28.24 15.62
N LEU A 399 1.87 -28.16 14.99
CA LEU A 399 1.71 -27.93 13.55
C LEU A 399 1.16 -26.49 13.36
N LEU A 400 1.87 -25.69 12.57
CA LEU A 400 1.52 -24.33 12.24
C LEU A 400 1.12 -24.27 10.77
N GLY A 401 -0.07 -23.72 10.48
CA GLY A 401 -0.56 -23.53 9.12
C GLY A 401 -1.06 -22.11 8.89
N SER A 402 -0.95 -21.60 7.65
CA SER A 402 -1.50 -20.31 7.24
C SER A 402 -2.25 -20.41 5.91
N GLY A 403 -3.20 -19.50 5.66
CA GLY A 403 -3.99 -19.48 4.44
C GLY A 403 -4.64 -20.84 4.15
N SER A 404 -4.78 -21.20 2.87
CA SER A 404 -5.37 -22.49 2.45
C SER A 404 -4.60 -23.70 2.95
N ILE A 405 -3.32 -23.58 3.25
CA ILE A 405 -2.48 -24.67 3.75
C ILE A 405 -2.85 -25.09 5.19
N LEU A 406 -3.56 -24.26 5.94
CA LEU A 406 -4.05 -24.66 7.26
C LEU A 406 -4.91 -25.94 7.19
N ARG A 407 -5.74 -26.09 6.16
CA ARG A 407 -6.58 -27.29 5.95
C ARG A 407 -5.74 -28.53 5.71
N GLU A 408 -4.65 -28.41 4.95
CA GLU A 408 -3.70 -29.49 4.74
C GLU A 408 -2.96 -29.88 6.04
N VAL A 409 -2.72 -28.90 6.91
CA VAL A 409 -2.14 -29.13 8.23
C VAL A 409 -3.13 -29.86 9.14
N GLU A 410 -4.42 -29.55 9.07
CA GLU A 410 -5.47 -30.27 9.81
C GLU A 410 -5.57 -31.74 9.34
N ALA A 411 -5.58 -31.97 8.01
CA ALA A 411 -5.56 -33.32 7.45
C ALA A 411 -4.29 -34.11 7.85
N ALA A 412 -3.14 -33.44 7.85
CA ALA A 412 -1.89 -34.06 8.31
C ALA A 412 -1.95 -34.44 9.81
N ALA A 413 -2.59 -33.63 10.65
CA ALA A 413 -2.78 -33.93 12.06
C ALA A 413 -3.63 -35.20 12.27
N GLU A 414 -4.68 -35.41 11.47
CA GLU A 414 -5.50 -36.61 11.48
C GLU A 414 -4.68 -37.85 11.05
N ILE A 415 -3.93 -37.75 9.97
CA ILE A 415 -3.05 -38.86 9.52
C ILE A 415 -2.00 -39.20 10.59
N LEU A 416 -1.39 -38.19 11.22
CA LEU A 416 -0.42 -38.39 12.28
C LEU A 416 -1.03 -39.16 13.46
N GLN A 417 -2.25 -38.81 13.85
CA GLN A 417 -2.96 -39.50 14.93
C GLN A 417 -3.35 -40.93 14.53
N ASP A 418 -3.97 -41.13 13.38
CA ASP A 418 -4.60 -42.38 13.00
C ASP A 418 -3.57 -43.45 12.57
N VAL A 419 -2.51 -43.03 11.86
CA VAL A 419 -1.51 -43.93 11.31
C VAL A 419 -0.31 -44.12 12.24
N TYR A 420 0.12 -43.06 12.90
CA TYR A 420 1.38 -43.03 13.66
C TYR A 420 1.19 -42.86 15.18
N GLY A 421 -0.03 -42.61 15.65
CA GLY A 421 -0.31 -42.41 17.08
C GLY A 421 0.34 -41.14 17.65
N VAL A 422 0.62 -40.16 16.80
CA VAL A 422 1.21 -38.88 17.19
C VAL A 422 0.10 -37.84 17.32
N THR A 423 -0.06 -37.27 18.51
CA THR A 423 -1.00 -36.19 18.74
C THR A 423 -0.47 -34.86 18.26
N SER A 424 -1.34 -33.97 17.76
CA SER A 424 -0.96 -32.71 17.17
C SER A 424 -1.70 -31.54 17.81
N ASP A 425 -0.95 -30.49 18.18
CA ASP A 425 -1.52 -29.18 18.44
C ASP A 425 -1.52 -28.39 17.11
N VAL A 426 -2.70 -28.05 16.59
CA VAL A 426 -2.83 -27.30 15.34
C VAL A 426 -3.01 -25.83 15.63
N TRP A 427 -2.14 -25.01 15.06
CA TRP A 427 -2.14 -23.56 15.19
C TRP A 427 -2.50 -22.92 13.86
N SER A 428 -3.51 -22.05 13.84
CA SER A 428 -3.70 -21.13 12.72
C SER A 428 -2.74 -19.96 12.90
N VAL A 429 -1.89 -19.73 11.89
CA VAL A 429 -0.96 -18.59 11.85
C VAL A 429 -1.50 -17.58 10.85
N THR A 430 -2.16 -16.57 11.35
CA THR A 430 -2.75 -15.51 10.53
C THR A 430 -1.70 -14.51 10.04
N SER A 431 -0.54 -14.41 10.72
CA SER A 431 0.53 -13.51 10.29
C SER A 431 1.90 -13.90 10.87
N PHE A 432 2.75 -14.51 10.06
CA PHE A 432 4.17 -14.67 10.39
C PHE A 432 4.90 -13.32 10.51
N THR A 433 4.46 -12.31 9.76
CA THR A 433 5.05 -10.97 9.75
C THR A 433 4.82 -10.25 11.07
N GLU A 434 3.60 -10.27 11.60
CA GLU A 434 3.30 -9.63 12.89
C GLU A 434 3.98 -10.35 14.07
N LEU A 435 4.04 -11.68 14.04
CA LEU A 435 4.79 -12.47 15.03
C LEU A 435 6.28 -12.08 15.04
N ARG A 436 6.89 -11.93 13.84
CA ARG A 436 8.27 -11.46 13.70
C ARG A 436 8.43 -10.03 14.21
N SER A 437 7.58 -9.12 13.78
CA SER A 437 7.63 -7.71 14.16
C SER A 437 7.55 -7.52 15.68
N GLU A 438 6.63 -8.22 16.33
CA GLU A 438 6.48 -8.22 17.79
C GLU A 438 7.72 -8.79 18.47
N GLY A 439 8.23 -9.91 17.98
CA GLY A 439 9.44 -10.53 18.50
C GLY A 439 10.66 -9.63 18.41
N LEU A 440 10.87 -8.97 17.26
CA LEU A 440 11.98 -8.03 17.07
C LEU A 440 11.86 -6.79 17.98
N ARG A 441 10.65 -6.24 18.15
CA ARG A 441 10.41 -5.13 19.08
C ARG A 441 10.80 -5.50 20.51
N LYS A 442 10.43 -6.69 20.96
CA LYS A 442 10.79 -7.18 22.30
C LYS A 442 12.27 -7.46 22.45
N GLN A 443 12.91 -8.06 21.46
CA GLN A 443 14.36 -8.21 21.48
C GLN A 443 15.08 -6.85 21.58
N ARG A 444 14.65 -5.86 20.78
CA ARG A 444 15.24 -4.52 20.85
C ARG A 444 14.99 -3.87 22.22
N TRP A 445 13.76 -3.99 22.75
CA TRP A 445 13.45 -3.46 24.06
C TRP A 445 14.37 -4.08 25.16
N ASN A 446 14.52 -5.39 25.16
CA ASN A 446 15.39 -6.10 26.10
C ASN A 446 16.85 -5.66 26.02
N LEU A 447 17.34 -5.38 24.79
CA LEU A 447 18.69 -4.86 24.59
C LEU A 447 18.87 -3.44 25.17
N LEU A 448 17.83 -2.62 25.11
CA LEU A 448 17.85 -1.24 25.59
C LEU A 448 17.54 -1.13 27.10
N HIS A 449 16.99 -2.17 27.72
CA HIS A 449 16.58 -2.20 29.12
C HIS A 449 17.14 -3.45 29.82
N PRO A 450 18.49 -3.60 29.91
CA PRO A 450 19.12 -4.80 30.46
C PRO A 450 18.87 -4.99 31.95
N GLU A 451 18.46 -3.93 32.66
CA GLU A 451 18.15 -3.94 34.10
C GLU A 451 16.71 -4.41 34.42
N GLU A 452 15.86 -4.53 33.38
CA GLU A 452 14.46 -4.88 33.55
C GLU A 452 14.20 -6.36 33.21
N GLU A 453 13.08 -6.89 33.71
CA GLU A 453 12.64 -8.26 33.36
C GLU A 453 12.46 -8.41 31.85
N PRO A 454 13.11 -9.38 31.19
CA PRO A 454 13.04 -9.52 29.76
C PRO A 454 11.61 -9.79 29.25
N GLN A 455 11.19 -9.01 28.27
CA GLN A 455 9.93 -9.27 27.57
C GLN A 455 10.05 -10.52 26.70
N VAL A 456 9.10 -11.42 26.81
CA VAL A 456 9.06 -12.66 26.03
C VAL A 456 8.14 -12.49 24.83
N PRO A 457 8.57 -12.82 23.58
CA PRO A 457 7.72 -12.77 22.40
C PRO A 457 6.44 -13.61 22.53
N TYR A 458 5.36 -13.16 21.90
CA TYR A 458 4.07 -13.85 21.94
C TYR A 458 4.17 -15.29 21.41
N VAL A 459 4.78 -15.49 20.24
CA VAL A 459 5.00 -16.81 19.65
C VAL A 459 5.78 -17.72 20.60
N THR A 460 6.80 -17.20 21.29
CA THR A 460 7.57 -17.95 22.29
C THR A 460 6.67 -18.38 23.46
N LYS A 461 5.81 -17.48 23.95
CA LYS A 461 4.89 -17.81 25.07
C LYS A 461 3.88 -18.86 24.65
N ALA A 462 3.28 -18.72 23.48
CA ALA A 462 2.28 -19.63 22.95
C ALA A 462 2.84 -21.05 22.81
N LEU A 463 3.96 -21.19 22.11
CA LEU A 463 4.54 -22.50 21.81
C LEU A 463 5.23 -23.15 23.01
N ARG A 464 5.76 -22.37 23.97
CA ARG A 464 6.42 -22.91 25.18
C ARG A 464 5.48 -23.66 26.09
N ALA A 465 4.19 -23.35 26.08
CA ALA A 465 3.19 -24.01 26.90
C ALA A 465 3.15 -25.53 26.62
N ARG A 466 3.61 -25.95 25.44
CA ARG A 466 3.58 -27.32 24.97
C ARG A 466 4.97 -27.77 24.49
N LYS A 467 5.56 -28.79 25.14
CA LYS A 467 6.90 -29.29 24.81
C LYS A 467 6.81 -30.31 23.67
N ALA A 468 6.95 -29.83 22.44
CA ALA A 468 6.95 -30.67 21.25
C ALA A 468 7.73 -30.00 20.10
N PRO A 469 8.24 -30.77 19.13
CA PRO A 469 8.77 -30.21 17.89
C PRO A 469 7.74 -29.32 17.19
N VAL A 470 8.21 -28.26 16.53
CA VAL A 470 7.36 -27.32 15.79
C VAL A 470 7.62 -27.48 14.30
N VAL A 471 6.56 -27.70 13.54
CA VAL A 471 6.58 -27.79 12.08
C VAL A 471 5.64 -26.71 11.53
N ALA A 472 6.14 -25.87 10.64
CA ALA A 472 5.35 -24.84 9.98
C ALA A 472 5.20 -25.14 8.48
N ALA A 473 3.98 -24.98 7.97
CA ALA A 473 3.63 -25.11 6.57
C ALA A 473 2.88 -23.86 6.08
N SER A 474 3.22 -23.41 4.89
CA SER A 474 2.54 -22.31 4.21
C SER A 474 2.70 -22.47 2.70
N ASP A 475 1.89 -21.80 1.93
CA ASP A 475 1.97 -21.83 0.46
C ASP A 475 3.10 -20.96 -0.11
N TYR A 476 3.74 -20.19 0.74
CA TYR A 476 4.86 -19.32 0.40
C TYR A 476 6.21 -20.01 0.57
N ILE A 477 7.27 -19.36 0.07
CA ILE A 477 8.64 -19.86 0.24
C ILE A 477 8.99 -20.01 1.73
N LYS A 478 9.90 -20.93 2.02
CA LYS A 478 10.32 -21.26 3.39
C LYS A 478 10.67 -20.03 4.25
N THR A 479 11.28 -18.99 3.65
CA THR A 479 11.63 -17.74 4.34
C THR A 479 10.42 -17.10 5.02
N HIS A 480 9.21 -17.31 4.52
CA HIS A 480 8.00 -16.74 5.11
C HIS A 480 7.75 -17.30 6.52
N ALA A 481 7.74 -18.61 6.69
CA ALA A 481 7.60 -19.24 8.00
C ALA A 481 8.88 -19.10 8.86
N ASP A 482 10.06 -19.13 8.25
CA ASP A 482 11.35 -18.96 8.96
C ASP A 482 11.49 -17.60 9.67
N GLN A 483 10.65 -16.63 9.36
CA GLN A 483 10.64 -15.31 10.05
C GLN A 483 10.50 -15.43 11.57
N ILE A 484 9.80 -16.45 12.07
CA ILE A 484 9.61 -16.65 13.51
C ILE A 484 10.65 -17.57 14.14
N ARG A 485 11.51 -18.22 13.36
CA ARG A 485 12.51 -19.19 13.86
C ARG A 485 13.36 -18.66 15.03
N PRO A 486 13.83 -17.40 15.07
CA PRO A 486 14.61 -16.89 16.20
C PRO A 486 13.86 -16.88 17.53
N PHE A 487 12.53 -16.94 17.49
CA PHE A 487 11.65 -16.88 18.66
C PHE A 487 11.08 -18.24 19.05
N VAL A 488 11.26 -19.26 18.21
CA VAL A 488 10.87 -20.64 18.49
C VAL A 488 12.06 -21.34 19.17
N ARG A 489 11.89 -21.69 20.42
CA ARG A 489 12.94 -22.47 21.13
C ARG A 489 12.82 -23.92 20.69
N ASN A 490 13.89 -24.48 20.12
CA ASN A 490 14.03 -25.92 19.92
C ASN A 490 14.06 -26.59 21.30
N HIS A 491 13.16 -27.51 21.50
CA HIS A 491 13.13 -28.40 22.65
C HIS A 491 13.47 -29.82 22.22
#